data_dc6c842e4c1018b5b383cf25482c251b
#
_entry.id   dc6c842e4c1018b5b383cf25482c251b
#
_cell.length_a   1.000
_cell.length_b   1.000
_cell.length_c   1.000
_cell.angle_alpha   90.00
_cell.angle_beta   90.00
_cell.angle_gamma   90.00
#
_symmetry.space_group_name_H-M   'P 1'
#
loop_
_entity.id
_entity.type
_entity.pdbx_description
1 polymer ?
#
loop_
_entity_poly.entity_id
_entity_poly.type
_entity_poly.pdbx_seq_one_letter_code
_entity_poly.pdbx_strand_id
1 'polypeptide(L)'
;MNTEVQFDPGAGRHAGWQVFEAASGLCVEEGPWGPGGTMTVALPDSDGDYRVLISSIDVEKGWGYDRGERFLLLEARVRNGQSKVRQRETTMRRLRWQMLPGQALQLLIEPWQVLYSNRSLIAAMVHRDVTSRYRGSFGNMAWSLLNPLLLMLTYFFVFGIVLQTRFPGDEGQAGFVLYFLCGMLPWLAFSEAIGRAPGVIWEHRNFVKKLVFPVAILPVNITFAGLASSALALVVYLFLLMGTRERIPLEALWLPVYIVPQVLLTMGVAWLFSAIGVYLRDLIQVNGFLLTLVFFLTPICYPQASLPAWAWPVLQRSPIYKLVYGYRMLFLENSGPAWQEVARVWLYALLIFYIGYAVFRKLKKGFVDVM
;
A
#
# COMPACT_ATOMS: atom_id res chain seq x y z
N MET A 1 26.27 -28.90 13.52
CA MET A 1 27.68 -28.51 13.32
C MET A 1 28.13 -27.67 14.51
N ASN A 2 29.22 -27.99 15.20
CA ASN A 2 29.58 -27.33 16.46
C ASN A 2 30.70 -26.31 16.22
N THR A 3 30.53 -25.10 16.78
CA THR A 3 31.55 -24.04 16.74
C THR A 3 31.90 -23.61 18.16
N GLU A 4 33.17 -23.69 18.52
CA GLU A 4 33.65 -23.23 19.83
C GLU A 4 33.85 -21.73 19.82
N VAL A 5 33.35 -21.05 20.85
CA VAL A 5 33.42 -19.59 20.99
C VAL A 5 33.72 -19.23 22.44
N GLN A 6 34.63 -18.29 22.63
CA GLN A 6 34.99 -17.78 23.95
C GLN A 6 34.17 -16.51 24.22
N PHE A 7 33.41 -16.48 25.32
CA PHE A 7 32.64 -15.30 25.74
C PHE A 7 32.69 -15.14 27.28
N ASP A 8 32.94 -13.92 27.70
CA ASP A 8 32.92 -13.54 29.12
C ASP A 8 31.69 -12.71 29.43
N PRO A 9 30.69 -13.24 30.18
CA PRO A 9 29.47 -12.54 30.53
C PRO A 9 29.63 -11.51 31.64
N GLY A 10 30.83 -11.43 32.27
CA GLY A 10 31.10 -10.64 33.45
C GLY A 10 30.76 -11.35 34.75
N ALA A 11 31.28 -10.85 35.88
CA ALA A 11 31.19 -11.47 37.20
C ALA A 11 29.74 -11.70 37.64
N GLY A 12 29.41 -12.94 38.00
CA GLY A 12 28.11 -13.32 38.55
C GLY A 12 27.00 -13.50 37.54
N ARG A 13 27.28 -13.52 36.22
CA ARG A 13 26.31 -13.71 35.16
C ARG A 13 26.52 -15.02 34.40
N HIS A 14 25.46 -15.56 33.86
CA HIS A 14 25.51 -16.70 32.94
C HIS A 14 25.61 -16.22 31.50
N ALA A 15 26.17 -17.02 30.63
CA ALA A 15 26.21 -16.80 29.20
C ALA A 15 25.31 -17.82 28.49
N GLY A 16 24.65 -17.39 27.43
CA GLY A 16 23.83 -18.24 26.58
C GLY A 16 23.88 -17.78 25.14
N TRP A 17 23.38 -18.63 24.27
CA TRP A 17 23.34 -18.32 22.85
C TRP A 17 21.99 -18.67 22.22
N GLN A 18 21.63 -17.93 21.18
CA GLN A 18 20.45 -18.15 20.34
C GLN A 18 20.84 -18.07 18.88
N VAL A 19 20.36 -19.03 18.10
CA VAL A 19 20.56 -19.10 16.64
C VAL A 19 19.31 -18.61 15.92
N PHE A 20 19.48 -17.62 15.07
CA PHE A 20 18.43 -17.06 14.23
C PHE A 20 18.72 -17.33 12.76
N GLU A 21 17.74 -17.79 12.02
CA GLU A 21 17.84 -17.81 10.58
C GLU A 21 17.85 -16.38 10.04
N ALA A 22 18.84 -16.02 9.21
CA ALA A 22 19.03 -14.64 8.75
C ALA A 22 17.89 -14.15 7.83
N ALA A 23 17.23 -15.06 7.11
CA ALA A 23 16.14 -14.76 6.17
C ALA A 23 14.79 -14.53 6.88
N SER A 24 14.40 -15.41 7.79
CA SER A 24 13.12 -15.36 8.51
C SER A 24 13.18 -14.52 9.79
N GLY A 25 14.36 -14.45 10.41
CA GLY A 25 14.58 -13.87 11.73
C GLY A 25 13.97 -14.70 12.87
N LEU A 26 13.60 -15.96 12.59
CA LEU A 26 13.10 -16.89 13.60
C LEU A 26 14.26 -17.50 14.39
N CYS A 27 14.07 -17.65 15.72
CA CYS A 27 14.97 -18.42 16.54
C CYS A 27 14.79 -19.90 16.20
N VAL A 28 15.86 -20.54 15.74
CA VAL A 28 15.86 -21.95 15.32
C VAL A 28 16.34 -22.84 16.45
N GLU A 29 17.29 -22.36 17.24
CA GLU A 29 17.93 -23.11 18.31
C GLU A 29 18.43 -22.19 19.41
N GLU A 30 18.40 -22.65 20.66
CA GLU A 30 19.00 -21.95 21.79
C GLU A 30 19.78 -22.94 22.67
N GLY A 31 20.85 -22.47 23.24
CA GLY A 31 21.76 -23.32 24.00
C GLY A 31 21.72 -23.09 25.50
N PRO A 32 22.30 -24.04 26.26
CA PRO A 32 22.28 -24.03 27.71
C PRO A 32 22.99 -22.80 28.28
N TRP A 33 22.54 -22.42 29.46
CA TRP A 33 23.11 -21.33 30.23
C TRP A 33 24.23 -21.91 31.12
N GLY A 34 25.40 -21.26 31.08
CA GLY A 34 26.54 -21.67 31.88
C GLY A 34 27.41 -20.51 32.34
N PRO A 35 28.32 -20.74 33.28
CA PRO A 35 29.36 -19.77 33.60
C PRO A 35 30.16 -19.45 32.33
N GLY A 36 30.61 -18.21 32.19
CA GLY A 36 31.39 -17.78 31.02
C GLY A 36 32.65 -18.63 30.78
N GLY A 37 33.15 -18.56 29.57
CA GLY A 37 34.29 -19.35 29.11
C GLY A 37 34.13 -19.77 27.65
N THR A 38 34.68 -20.95 27.34
CA THR A 38 34.51 -21.55 26.01
C THR A 38 33.15 -22.22 25.91
N MET A 39 32.32 -21.78 24.96
CA MET A 39 30.99 -22.32 24.71
C MET A 39 30.96 -23.01 23.35
N THR A 40 30.30 -24.13 23.27
CA THR A 40 30.06 -24.83 22.00
C THR A 40 28.67 -24.44 21.49
N VAL A 41 28.64 -23.76 20.36
CA VAL A 41 27.41 -23.37 19.69
C VAL A 41 27.07 -24.41 18.62
N ALA A 42 25.88 -25.00 18.72
CA ALA A 42 25.37 -25.87 17.69
C ALA A 42 24.81 -25.01 16.54
N LEU A 43 25.25 -25.26 15.32
CA LEU A 43 24.70 -24.66 14.11
C LEU A 43 23.84 -25.68 13.39
N PRO A 44 22.68 -25.30 12.84
CA PRO A 44 21.85 -26.21 12.03
C PRO A 44 22.64 -26.80 10.86
N ASP A 45 22.36 -28.05 10.51
CA ASP A 45 23.01 -28.75 9.39
C ASP A 45 22.41 -28.36 8.03
N SER A 46 21.30 -27.65 8.03
CA SER A 46 20.65 -27.14 6.80
C SER A 46 21.43 -25.99 6.18
N ASP A 47 21.51 -25.99 4.86
CA ASP A 47 22.12 -24.88 4.10
C ASP A 47 21.36 -23.58 4.37
N GLY A 48 22.05 -22.55 4.84
CA GLY A 48 21.45 -21.30 5.23
C GLY A 48 22.46 -20.28 5.72
N ASP A 49 22.00 -19.04 5.87
CA ASP A 49 22.73 -17.99 6.55
C ASP A 49 22.12 -17.83 7.95
N TYR A 50 22.93 -17.99 8.99
CA TYR A 50 22.50 -17.97 10.39
C TYR A 50 23.21 -16.84 11.15
N ARG A 51 22.49 -16.29 12.14
CA ARG A 51 23.03 -15.33 13.09
C ARG A 51 22.93 -15.90 14.48
N VAL A 52 24.05 -16.06 15.14
CA VAL A 52 24.07 -16.49 16.53
C VAL A 52 24.39 -15.30 17.42
N LEU A 53 23.52 -15.08 18.39
CA LEU A 53 23.70 -14.06 19.41
C LEU A 53 24.17 -14.73 20.68
N ILE A 54 25.35 -14.38 21.18
CA ILE A 54 25.88 -14.84 22.45
C ILE A 54 25.92 -13.65 23.40
N SER A 55 25.21 -13.74 24.51
CA SER A 55 25.04 -12.65 25.46
C SER A 55 25.01 -13.13 26.89
N SER A 56 25.21 -12.19 27.81
CA SER A 56 24.93 -12.41 29.23
C SER A 56 23.43 -12.63 29.45
N ILE A 57 23.09 -13.50 30.40
CA ILE A 57 21.73 -13.75 30.86
C ILE A 57 21.68 -13.50 32.36
N ASP A 58 20.64 -12.79 32.76
CA ASP A 58 20.23 -12.60 34.14
C ASP A 58 18.89 -13.31 34.36
N VAL A 59 18.79 -14.16 35.35
CA VAL A 59 17.60 -14.98 35.59
C VAL A 59 16.34 -14.13 35.83
N GLU A 60 16.50 -12.95 36.42
CA GLU A 60 15.38 -12.03 36.70
C GLU A 60 15.14 -11.01 35.59
N LYS A 61 16.19 -10.59 34.89
CA LYS A 61 16.17 -9.47 33.94
C LYS A 61 16.27 -9.88 32.47
N GLY A 62 16.42 -11.17 32.17
CA GLY A 62 16.50 -11.68 30.80
C GLY A 62 17.85 -11.41 30.11
N TRP A 63 17.83 -11.38 28.78
CA TRP A 63 19.03 -11.26 27.96
C TRP A 63 19.70 -9.88 28.04
N GLY A 64 21.04 -9.86 28.12
CA GLY A 64 21.83 -8.62 28.19
C GLY A 64 21.72 -7.77 26.94
N TYR A 65 21.57 -8.37 25.75
CA TYR A 65 21.39 -7.62 24.51
C TYR A 65 20.07 -6.81 24.48
N ASP A 66 19.00 -7.27 25.14
CA ASP A 66 17.74 -6.53 25.27
C ASP A 66 17.89 -5.30 26.16
N ARG A 67 18.82 -5.35 27.11
CA ARG A 67 19.18 -4.22 27.99
C ARG A 67 20.19 -3.26 27.36
N GLY A 68 20.60 -3.51 26.11
CA GLY A 68 21.57 -2.69 25.38
C GLY A 68 23.03 -3.02 25.68
N GLU A 69 23.31 -4.12 26.40
CA GLU A 69 24.67 -4.59 26.64
C GLU A 69 25.34 -5.08 25.35
N ARG A 70 26.66 -5.14 25.35
CA ARG A 70 27.41 -5.74 24.24
C ARG A 70 27.20 -7.24 24.21
N PHE A 71 27.12 -7.78 23.02
CA PHE A 71 27.02 -9.21 22.78
C PHE A 71 27.91 -9.62 21.61
N LEU A 72 28.24 -10.88 21.53
CA LEU A 72 29.00 -11.45 20.44
C LEU A 72 28.02 -11.94 19.36
N LEU A 73 28.16 -11.40 18.16
CA LEU A 73 27.41 -11.82 16.98
C LEU A 73 28.28 -12.73 16.12
N LEU A 74 27.81 -13.95 15.87
CA LEU A 74 28.41 -14.83 14.87
C LEU A 74 27.51 -14.81 13.63
N GLU A 75 28.08 -14.47 12.49
CA GLU A 75 27.44 -14.63 11.19
C GLU A 75 27.98 -15.91 10.58
N ALA A 76 27.16 -16.97 10.55
CA ALA A 76 27.50 -18.29 10.04
C ALA A 76 26.82 -18.54 8.71
N ARG A 77 27.60 -18.89 7.70
CA ARG A 77 27.08 -19.36 6.42
C ARG A 77 27.36 -20.85 6.28
N VAL A 78 26.30 -21.65 6.26
CA VAL A 78 26.36 -23.09 6.07
C VAL A 78 26.04 -23.44 4.63
N ARG A 79 26.95 -24.17 3.97
CA ARG A 79 26.78 -24.68 2.60
C ARG A 79 27.47 -26.03 2.49
N ASN A 80 26.74 -27.05 2.01
CA ASN A 80 27.25 -28.41 1.81
C ASN A 80 28.03 -28.98 3.01
N GLY A 81 27.52 -28.77 4.23
CA GLY A 81 28.16 -29.28 5.45
C GLY A 81 29.44 -28.53 5.88
N GLN A 82 29.76 -27.39 5.29
CA GLN A 82 30.83 -26.51 5.72
C GLN A 82 30.27 -25.20 6.26
N SER A 83 30.80 -24.71 7.38
CA SER A 83 30.42 -23.41 7.93
C SER A 83 31.58 -22.41 7.84
N LYS A 84 31.28 -21.22 7.32
CA LYS A 84 32.15 -20.05 7.45
C LYS A 84 31.55 -19.15 8.51
N VAL A 85 32.28 -18.94 9.61
CA VAL A 85 31.83 -18.14 10.74
C VAL A 85 32.67 -16.87 10.83
N ARG A 86 31.98 -15.74 10.94
CA ARG A 86 32.60 -14.43 11.21
C ARG A 86 32.06 -13.92 12.54
N GLN A 87 32.94 -13.65 13.49
CA GLN A 87 32.55 -13.14 14.80
C GLN A 87 32.85 -11.66 14.94
N ARG A 88 31.98 -10.94 15.66
CA ARG A 88 32.18 -9.53 16.03
C ARG A 88 31.39 -9.18 17.28
N GLU A 89 31.96 -8.34 18.12
CA GLU A 89 31.23 -7.72 19.21
C GLU A 89 30.39 -6.56 18.70
N THR A 90 29.13 -6.49 19.15
CA THR A 90 28.22 -5.41 18.76
C THR A 90 27.20 -5.13 19.86
N THR A 91 26.35 -4.13 19.66
CA THR A 91 25.15 -3.87 20.47
C THR A 91 23.93 -3.92 19.57
N MET A 92 22.74 -4.22 20.14
CA MET A 92 21.49 -4.24 19.37
C MET A 92 21.24 -2.94 18.59
N ARG A 93 21.61 -1.80 19.19
CA ARG A 93 21.50 -0.49 18.52
C ARG A 93 22.38 -0.42 17.26
N ARG A 94 23.64 -0.83 17.34
CA ARG A 94 24.55 -0.86 16.17
C ARG A 94 24.09 -1.87 15.13
N LEU A 95 23.66 -3.05 15.55
CA LEU A 95 23.15 -4.07 14.65
C LEU A 95 21.92 -3.58 13.89
N ARG A 96 20.96 -2.95 14.58
CA ARG A 96 19.78 -2.33 13.93
C ARG A 96 20.18 -1.28 12.91
N TRP A 97 21.11 -0.38 13.25
CA TRP A 97 21.59 0.64 12.31
C TRP A 97 22.27 0.05 11.07
N GLN A 98 23.03 -1.04 11.23
CA GLN A 98 23.69 -1.72 10.10
C GLN A 98 22.70 -2.49 9.21
N MET A 99 21.60 -2.96 9.77
CA MET A 99 20.55 -3.66 9.00
C MET A 99 19.59 -2.69 8.29
N LEU A 100 19.48 -1.44 8.74
CA LEU A 100 18.57 -0.43 8.16
C LEU A 100 18.72 -0.27 6.65
N PRO A 101 19.91 -0.13 6.05
CA PRO A 101 20.03 0.06 4.61
C PRO A 101 19.55 -1.17 3.83
N GLY A 102 19.84 -2.38 4.30
CA GLY A 102 19.35 -3.61 3.68
C GLY A 102 17.83 -3.76 3.80
N GLN A 103 17.26 -3.44 4.95
CA GLN A 103 15.81 -3.46 5.17
C GLN A 103 15.10 -2.39 4.35
N ALA A 104 15.68 -1.19 4.25
CA ALA A 104 15.16 -0.11 3.41
C ALA A 104 15.17 -0.51 1.94
N LEU A 105 16.27 -1.09 1.45
CA LEU A 105 16.35 -1.58 0.08
C LEU A 105 15.33 -2.69 -0.20
N GLN A 106 15.14 -3.63 0.74
CA GLN A 106 14.10 -4.64 0.64
C GLN A 106 12.70 -4.03 0.56
N LEU A 107 12.39 -3.03 1.40
CA LEU A 107 11.11 -2.32 1.37
C LEU A 107 10.85 -1.62 0.03
N LEU A 108 11.91 -1.15 -0.66
CA LEU A 108 11.79 -0.54 -1.98
C LEU A 108 11.54 -1.56 -3.09
N ILE A 109 12.14 -2.74 -2.99
CA ILE A 109 12.09 -3.76 -4.06
C ILE A 109 10.92 -4.74 -3.88
N GLU A 110 10.60 -5.12 -2.64
CA GLU A 110 9.62 -6.17 -2.33
C GLU A 110 8.22 -5.91 -2.90
N PRO A 111 7.62 -4.69 -2.83
CA PRO A 111 6.29 -4.47 -3.42
C PRO A 111 6.28 -4.73 -4.93
N TRP A 112 7.34 -4.37 -5.65
CA TRP A 112 7.46 -4.63 -7.07
C TRP A 112 7.65 -6.11 -7.37
N GLN A 113 8.40 -6.83 -6.55
CA GLN A 113 8.53 -8.29 -6.65
C GLN A 113 7.18 -8.98 -6.42
N VAL A 114 6.41 -8.55 -5.43
CA VAL A 114 5.06 -9.08 -5.16
C VAL A 114 4.16 -8.87 -6.38
N LEU A 115 4.16 -7.69 -6.98
CA LEU A 115 3.38 -7.38 -8.17
C LEU A 115 3.80 -8.23 -9.37
N TYR A 116 5.10 -8.29 -9.65
CA TYR A 116 5.61 -8.99 -10.83
C TYR A 116 5.48 -10.52 -10.72
N SER A 117 5.86 -11.10 -9.58
CA SER A 117 5.81 -12.55 -9.36
C SER A 117 4.39 -13.10 -9.34
N ASN A 118 3.42 -12.28 -8.92
CA ASN A 118 2.02 -12.72 -8.82
C ASN A 118 1.11 -12.13 -9.92
N ARG A 119 1.67 -11.60 -11.01
CA ARG A 119 0.91 -10.90 -12.07
C ARG A 119 -0.21 -11.73 -12.67
N SER A 120 0.00 -13.03 -12.89
CA SER A 120 -1.01 -13.93 -13.43
C SER A 120 -2.17 -14.16 -12.45
N LEU A 121 -1.84 -14.30 -11.16
CA LEU A 121 -2.84 -14.44 -10.10
C LEU A 121 -3.64 -13.14 -9.91
N ILE A 122 -2.96 -11.99 -9.93
CA ILE A 122 -3.62 -10.67 -9.87
C ILE A 122 -4.58 -10.52 -11.05
N ALA A 123 -4.13 -10.79 -12.28
CA ALA A 123 -4.98 -10.69 -13.47
C ALA A 123 -6.20 -11.61 -13.40
N ALA A 124 -6.03 -12.86 -12.96
CA ALA A 124 -7.12 -13.80 -12.77
C ALA A 124 -8.12 -13.34 -11.70
N MET A 125 -7.63 -12.80 -10.59
CA MET A 125 -8.48 -12.26 -9.52
C MET A 125 -9.24 -11.01 -9.95
N VAL A 126 -8.59 -10.07 -10.63
CA VAL A 126 -9.23 -8.87 -11.18
C VAL A 126 -10.30 -9.25 -12.19
N HIS A 127 -10.01 -10.15 -13.14
CA HIS A 127 -10.98 -10.63 -14.10
C HIS A 127 -12.21 -11.27 -13.41
N ARG A 128 -11.96 -12.12 -12.41
CA ARG A 128 -13.02 -12.73 -11.61
C ARG A 128 -13.83 -11.68 -10.84
N ASP A 129 -13.18 -10.71 -10.22
CA ASP A 129 -13.84 -9.66 -9.42
C ASP A 129 -14.74 -8.79 -10.31
N VAL A 130 -14.23 -8.34 -11.45
CA VAL A 130 -15.00 -7.55 -12.42
C VAL A 130 -16.18 -8.36 -13.00
N THR A 131 -15.96 -9.61 -13.39
CA THR A 131 -17.02 -10.43 -13.99
C THR A 131 -18.06 -10.91 -12.97
N SER A 132 -17.64 -11.18 -11.72
CA SER A 132 -18.55 -11.67 -10.67
C SER A 132 -19.58 -10.63 -10.22
N ARG A 133 -19.26 -9.36 -10.29
CA ARG A 133 -20.15 -8.25 -9.91
C ARG A 133 -21.43 -8.22 -10.75
N TYR A 134 -21.36 -8.73 -11.95
CA TYR A 134 -22.46 -8.65 -12.93
C TYR A 134 -23.19 -9.98 -13.14
N ARG A 135 -22.71 -11.08 -12.52
CA ARG A 135 -23.36 -12.38 -12.60
C ARG A 135 -24.62 -12.42 -11.72
N GLY A 136 -25.75 -12.77 -12.33
CA GLY A 136 -27.02 -13.02 -11.61
C GLY A 136 -27.95 -11.81 -11.45
N SER A 137 -27.61 -10.63 -11.95
CA SER A 137 -28.55 -9.51 -12.00
C SER A 137 -29.21 -9.42 -13.37
N PHE A 138 -30.49 -9.01 -13.41
CA PHE A 138 -31.32 -8.92 -14.62
C PHE A 138 -30.73 -7.96 -15.68
N GLY A 139 -29.91 -6.99 -15.28
CA GLY A 139 -29.24 -6.02 -16.13
C GLY A 139 -27.77 -6.31 -16.38
N ASN A 140 -27.21 -7.38 -15.77
CA ASN A 140 -25.82 -7.80 -15.92
C ASN A 140 -24.83 -6.61 -15.98
N MET A 141 -24.07 -6.48 -17.05
CA MET A 141 -23.05 -5.44 -17.26
C MET A 141 -23.64 -4.01 -17.35
N ALA A 142 -24.94 -3.86 -17.64
CA ALA A 142 -25.61 -2.56 -17.71
C ALA A 142 -25.59 -1.81 -16.37
N TRP A 143 -25.63 -2.51 -15.23
CA TRP A 143 -25.57 -1.90 -13.90
C TRP A 143 -24.23 -1.21 -13.60
N SER A 144 -23.13 -1.69 -14.19
CA SER A 144 -21.82 -1.05 -14.03
C SER A 144 -21.76 0.35 -14.65
N LEU A 145 -22.56 0.55 -15.69
CA LEU A 145 -22.71 1.82 -16.38
C LEU A 145 -23.83 2.65 -15.74
N LEU A 146 -24.93 2.01 -15.38
CA LEU A 146 -26.12 2.68 -14.85
C LEU A 146 -25.88 3.34 -13.50
N ASN A 147 -25.16 2.68 -12.57
CA ASN A 147 -24.88 3.25 -11.25
C ASN A 147 -24.08 4.57 -11.32
N PRO A 148 -22.92 4.66 -12.02
CA PRO A 148 -22.25 5.92 -12.24
C PRO A 148 -23.14 6.97 -12.92
N LEU A 149 -23.93 6.57 -13.95
CA LEU A 149 -24.82 7.48 -14.66
C LEU A 149 -25.93 8.04 -13.76
N LEU A 150 -26.55 7.22 -12.93
CA LEU A 150 -27.57 7.67 -11.96
C LEU A 150 -26.98 8.64 -10.93
N LEU A 151 -25.80 8.33 -10.43
CA LEU A 151 -25.08 9.23 -9.54
C LEU A 151 -24.77 10.57 -10.21
N MET A 152 -24.31 10.52 -11.46
CA MET A 152 -24.06 11.70 -12.28
C MET A 152 -25.34 12.52 -12.52
N LEU A 153 -26.44 11.88 -12.84
CA LEU A 153 -27.73 12.52 -13.04
C LEU A 153 -28.20 13.22 -11.75
N THR A 154 -28.00 12.58 -10.59
CA THR A 154 -28.33 13.17 -9.29
C THR A 154 -27.50 14.42 -9.03
N TYR A 155 -26.19 14.36 -9.22
CA TYR A 155 -25.32 15.52 -9.03
C TYR A 155 -25.57 16.61 -10.08
N PHE A 156 -25.83 16.24 -11.32
CA PHE A 156 -26.23 17.20 -12.35
C PHE A 156 -27.53 17.92 -11.99
N PHE A 157 -28.53 17.20 -11.49
CA PHE A 157 -29.77 17.80 -11.03
C PHE A 157 -29.52 18.79 -9.90
N VAL A 158 -28.77 18.40 -8.87
CA VAL A 158 -28.51 19.25 -7.69
C VAL A 158 -27.64 20.45 -8.04
N PHE A 159 -26.48 20.22 -8.62
CA PHE A 159 -25.48 21.28 -8.82
C PHE A 159 -25.68 22.05 -10.14
N GLY A 160 -26.15 21.37 -11.20
CA GLY A 160 -26.35 21.97 -12.50
C GLY A 160 -27.70 22.69 -12.62
N ILE A 161 -28.80 22.06 -12.13
CA ILE A 161 -30.16 22.62 -12.29
C ILE A 161 -30.57 23.45 -11.06
N VAL A 162 -30.46 22.88 -9.84
CA VAL A 162 -30.95 23.55 -8.62
C VAL A 162 -30.00 24.65 -8.16
N LEU A 163 -28.71 24.35 -8.04
CA LEU A 163 -27.70 25.31 -7.56
C LEU A 163 -27.13 26.18 -8.69
N GLN A 164 -27.38 25.84 -9.95
CA GLN A 164 -26.89 26.55 -11.13
C GLN A 164 -25.41 26.91 -11.03
N THR A 165 -24.60 25.97 -10.55
CA THR A 165 -23.16 26.15 -10.38
C THR A 165 -22.49 26.33 -11.73
N ARG A 166 -21.73 27.44 -11.89
CA ARG A 166 -20.99 27.75 -13.12
C ARG A 166 -19.49 27.54 -12.92
N PHE A 167 -18.81 27.05 -13.97
CA PHE A 167 -17.38 26.82 -13.98
C PHE A 167 -16.66 27.77 -14.95
N PRO A 168 -15.37 28.07 -14.76
CA PRO A 168 -14.60 28.84 -15.72
C PRO A 168 -14.63 28.17 -17.11
N GLY A 169 -14.98 28.94 -18.14
CA GLY A 169 -15.15 28.43 -19.50
C GLY A 169 -16.45 27.67 -19.76
N ASP A 170 -17.45 27.81 -18.87
CA ASP A 170 -18.74 27.14 -18.96
C ASP A 170 -19.60 27.72 -20.10
N GLU A 171 -19.92 26.89 -21.08
CA GLU A 171 -20.85 27.17 -22.17
C GLU A 171 -22.26 26.64 -21.85
N GLY A 172 -22.65 26.69 -20.58
CA GLY A 172 -23.96 26.24 -20.11
C GLY A 172 -23.95 24.85 -19.45
N GLN A 173 -25.10 24.16 -19.47
CA GLN A 173 -25.29 22.89 -18.77
C GLN A 173 -24.32 21.77 -19.23
N ALA A 174 -23.91 21.76 -20.50
CA ALA A 174 -22.98 20.79 -21.04
C ALA A 174 -21.57 20.96 -20.44
N GLY A 175 -21.12 22.19 -20.21
CA GLY A 175 -19.84 22.49 -19.57
C GLY A 175 -19.77 21.94 -18.14
N PHE A 176 -20.85 22.12 -17.36
CA PHE A 176 -20.94 21.55 -16.01
C PHE A 176 -20.77 20.03 -16.03
N VAL A 177 -21.50 19.33 -16.91
CA VAL A 177 -21.45 17.87 -17.01
C VAL A 177 -20.04 17.38 -17.30
N LEU A 178 -19.38 17.97 -18.30
CA LEU A 178 -18.01 17.62 -18.67
C LEU A 178 -17.01 17.87 -17.52
N TYR A 179 -17.13 19.00 -16.84
CA TYR A 179 -16.27 19.36 -15.74
C TYR A 179 -16.41 18.42 -14.56
N PHE A 180 -17.66 18.13 -14.18
CA PHE A 180 -17.97 17.19 -13.08
C PHE A 180 -17.48 15.78 -13.39
N LEU A 181 -17.80 15.27 -14.59
CA LEU A 181 -17.42 13.92 -15.02
C LEU A 181 -15.91 13.73 -15.07
N CYS A 182 -15.20 14.70 -15.63
CA CYS A 182 -13.75 14.67 -15.68
C CYS A 182 -13.15 14.53 -14.29
N GLY A 183 -13.68 15.24 -13.28
CA GLY A 183 -13.26 15.13 -11.90
C GLY A 183 -13.65 13.80 -11.23
N MET A 184 -14.75 13.21 -11.68
CA MET A 184 -15.22 11.91 -11.17
C MET A 184 -14.36 10.73 -11.62
N LEU A 185 -13.68 10.80 -12.77
CA LEU A 185 -12.87 9.69 -13.29
C LEU A 185 -11.81 9.19 -12.30
N PRO A 186 -10.89 10.04 -11.81
CA PRO A 186 -9.91 9.60 -10.83
C PRO A 186 -10.55 9.25 -9.48
N TRP A 187 -11.64 9.94 -9.11
CA TRP A 187 -12.36 9.66 -7.87
C TRP A 187 -13.00 8.28 -7.84
N LEU A 188 -13.66 7.86 -8.91
CA LEU A 188 -14.32 6.55 -8.99
C LEU A 188 -13.33 5.39 -8.76
N ALA A 189 -12.19 5.41 -9.45
CA ALA A 189 -11.17 4.38 -9.26
C ALA A 189 -10.66 4.32 -7.82
N PHE A 190 -10.41 5.51 -7.21
CA PHE A 190 -9.93 5.62 -5.85
C PHE A 190 -10.99 5.18 -4.84
N SER A 191 -12.18 5.76 -4.90
CA SER A 191 -13.25 5.53 -3.91
C SER A 191 -13.75 4.09 -3.92
N GLU A 192 -13.82 3.44 -5.06
CA GLU A 192 -14.22 2.04 -5.17
C GLU A 192 -13.21 1.10 -4.51
N ALA A 193 -11.92 1.31 -4.77
CA ALA A 193 -10.87 0.50 -4.16
C ALA A 193 -10.79 0.72 -2.64
N ILE A 194 -10.79 1.99 -2.21
CA ILE A 194 -10.64 2.32 -0.79
C ILE A 194 -11.90 1.98 0.00
N GLY A 195 -13.09 2.10 -0.61
CA GLY A 195 -14.36 1.69 0.01
C GLY A 195 -14.35 0.22 0.47
N ARG A 196 -13.69 -0.65 -0.29
CA ARG A 196 -13.59 -2.09 0.01
C ARG A 196 -12.35 -2.46 0.84
N ALA A 197 -11.34 -1.58 0.88
CA ALA A 197 -10.03 -1.91 1.46
C ALA A 197 -10.10 -2.43 2.91
N PRO A 198 -10.84 -1.81 3.86
CA PRO A 198 -10.84 -2.28 5.24
C PRO A 198 -11.38 -3.70 5.43
N GLY A 199 -12.31 -4.14 4.55
CA GLY A 199 -12.96 -5.44 4.62
C GLY A 199 -12.28 -6.55 3.82
N VAL A 200 -11.42 -6.20 2.85
CA VAL A 200 -10.93 -7.14 1.84
C VAL A 200 -10.19 -8.36 2.40
N ILE A 201 -9.46 -8.21 3.49
CA ILE A 201 -8.73 -9.31 4.14
C ILE A 201 -9.73 -10.27 4.82
N TRP A 202 -10.76 -9.73 5.49
CA TRP A 202 -11.83 -10.52 6.12
C TRP A 202 -12.68 -11.28 5.11
N GLU A 203 -13.02 -10.65 3.97
CA GLU A 203 -13.73 -11.30 2.86
C GLU A 203 -12.98 -12.53 2.34
N HIS A 204 -11.65 -12.49 2.39
CA HIS A 204 -10.77 -13.53 1.88
C HIS A 204 -10.07 -14.35 2.98
N ARG A 205 -10.61 -14.39 4.21
CA ARG A 205 -10.02 -15.07 5.38
C ARG A 205 -9.58 -16.52 5.12
N ASN A 206 -10.33 -17.25 4.29
CA ASN A 206 -10.01 -18.64 3.95
C ASN A 206 -8.72 -18.78 3.14
N PHE A 207 -8.34 -17.75 2.36
CA PHE A 207 -7.06 -17.71 1.66
C PHE A 207 -5.92 -17.27 2.58
N VAL A 208 -6.20 -16.33 3.49
CA VAL A 208 -5.20 -15.77 4.43
C VAL A 208 -4.68 -16.85 5.39
N LYS A 209 -5.54 -17.78 5.81
CA LYS A 209 -5.16 -18.92 6.66
C LYS A 209 -4.31 -19.99 5.96
N LYS A 210 -4.17 -19.92 4.63
CA LYS A 210 -3.30 -20.81 3.87
C LYS A 210 -1.90 -20.24 3.81
N LEU A 211 -0.90 -20.98 4.30
CA LEU A 211 0.50 -20.55 4.43
C LEU A 211 1.15 -20.02 3.13
N VAL A 212 0.68 -20.46 1.97
CA VAL A 212 1.31 -20.16 0.66
C VAL A 212 0.66 -18.97 -0.08
N PHE A 213 -0.45 -18.41 0.44
CA PHE A 213 -1.15 -17.35 -0.28
C PHE A 213 -0.51 -15.96 -0.06
N PRO A 214 -0.14 -15.23 -1.12
CA PRO A 214 0.46 -13.91 -1.02
C PRO A 214 -0.59 -12.83 -0.69
N VAL A 215 -0.95 -12.69 0.59
CA VAL A 215 -2.04 -11.81 1.08
C VAL A 215 -1.93 -10.37 0.57
N ALA A 216 -0.71 -9.89 0.30
CA ALA A 216 -0.47 -8.53 -0.20
C ALA A 216 -1.11 -8.25 -1.57
N ILE A 217 -1.53 -9.28 -2.32
CA ILE A 217 -2.21 -9.08 -3.61
C ILE A 217 -3.69 -8.71 -3.47
N LEU A 218 -4.33 -8.93 -2.32
CA LEU A 218 -5.75 -8.61 -2.12
C LEU A 218 -6.05 -7.11 -2.27
N PRO A 219 -5.31 -6.19 -1.61
CA PRO A 219 -5.46 -4.75 -1.85
C PRO A 219 -5.11 -4.33 -3.27
N VAL A 220 -4.16 -5.01 -3.91
CA VAL A 220 -3.80 -4.78 -5.32
C VAL A 220 -4.97 -5.14 -6.24
N ASN A 221 -5.61 -6.28 -5.99
CA ASN A 221 -6.77 -6.74 -6.77
C ASN A 221 -7.90 -5.70 -6.78
N ILE A 222 -8.32 -5.19 -5.62
CA ILE A 222 -9.39 -4.18 -5.55
C ILE A 222 -8.99 -2.86 -6.22
N THR A 223 -7.70 -2.49 -6.19
CA THR A 223 -7.19 -1.31 -6.89
C THR A 223 -7.34 -1.44 -8.40
N PHE A 224 -6.91 -2.56 -8.98
CA PHE A 224 -7.06 -2.78 -10.42
C PHE A 224 -8.53 -3.02 -10.84
N ALA A 225 -9.35 -3.62 -9.97
CA ALA A 225 -10.78 -3.76 -10.23
C ALA A 225 -11.48 -2.39 -10.27
N GLY A 226 -11.16 -1.47 -9.35
CA GLY A 226 -11.65 -0.10 -9.37
C GLY A 226 -11.16 0.68 -10.60
N LEU A 227 -9.90 0.47 -11.01
CA LEU A 227 -9.38 1.06 -12.24
C LEU A 227 -10.12 0.56 -13.49
N ALA A 228 -10.46 -0.73 -13.54
CA ALA A 228 -11.24 -1.30 -14.65
C ALA A 228 -12.64 -0.69 -14.73
N SER A 229 -13.32 -0.47 -13.59
CA SER A 229 -14.61 0.23 -13.55
C SER A 229 -14.47 1.69 -14.01
N SER A 230 -13.42 2.39 -13.58
CA SER A 230 -13.12 3.76 -14.00
C SER A 230 -12.77 3.86 -15.49
N ALA A 231 -12.13 2.84 -16.07
CA ALA A 231 -11.85 2.80 -17.50
C ALA A 231 -13.13 2.77 -18.33
N LEU A 232 -14.18 2.06 -17.86
CA LEU A 232 -15.49 2.10 -18.51
C LEU A 232 -16.11 3.50 -18.45
N ALA A 233 -16.03 4.15 -17.29
CA ALA A 233 -16.50 5.53 -17.14
C ALA A 233 -15.71 6.51 -18.04
N LEU A 234 -14.39 6.29 -18.22
CA LEU A 234 -13.56 7.06 -19.14
C LEU A 234 -14.04 6.91 -20.59
N VAL A 235 -14.37 5.70 -21.03
CA VAL A 235 -14.91 5.48 -22.39
C VAL A 235 -16.20 6.27 -22.58
N VAL A 236 -17.14 6.22 -21.62
CA VAL A 236 -18.38 7.03 -21.68
C VAL A 236 -18.09 8.51 -21.71
N TYR A 237 -17.14 8.98 -20.89
CA TYR A 237 -16.74 10.37 -20.89
C TYR A 237 -16.17 10.82 -22.24
N LEU A 238 -15.34 9.99 -22.89
CA LEU A 238 -14.77 10.28 -24.20
C LEU A 238 -15.87 10.36 -25.29
N PHE A 239 -16.86 9.48 -25.25
CA PHE A 239 -18.02 9.59 -26.15
C PHE A 239 -18.81 10.88 -25.93
N LEU A 240 -19.03 11.26 -24.67
CA LEU A 240 -19.72 12.51 -24.36
C LEU A 240 -18.91 13.74 -24.78
N LEU A 241 -17.59 13.72 -24.56
CA LEU A 241 -16.69 14.78 -24.98
C LEU A 241 -16.70 14.94 -26.50
N MET A 242 -16.67 13.83 -27.25
CA MET A 242 -16.75 13.84 -28.70
C MET A 242 -18.09 14.39 -29.20
N GLY A 243 -19.19 14.04 -28.54
CA GLY A 243 -20.54 14.53 -28.91
C GLY A 243 -20.77 16.00 -28.59
N THR A 244 -20.02 16.58 -27.62
CA THR A 244 -20.22 17.97 -27.18
C THR A 244 -19.19 18.95 -27.75
N ARG A 245 -17.91 18.52 -27.86
CA ARG A 245 -16.81 19.37 -28.33
C ARG A 245 -16.24 18.95 -29.69
N GLU A 246 -16.83 17.95 -30.33
CA GLU A 246 -16.48 17.42 -31.65
C GLU A 246 -15.01 16.96 -31.81
N ARG A 247 -14.25 16.95 -30.71
CA ARG A 247 -12.83 16.55 -30.72
C ARG A 247 -12.39 15.99 -29.37
N ILE A 248 -11.45 15.06 -29.41
CA ILE A 248 -10.69 14.61 -28.23
C ILE A 248 -9.35 15.37 -28.25
N PRO A 249 -8.95 16.05 -27.17
CA PRO A 249 -7.69 16.75 -27.11
C PRO A 249 -6.50 15.78 -27.29
N LEU A 250 -5.48 16.20 -28.02
CA LEU A 250 -4.24 15.41 -28.15
C LEU A 250 -3.51 15.27 -26.80
N GLU A 251 -3.73 16.20 -25.90
CA GLU A 251 -3.23 16.21 -24.54
C GLU A 251 -3.72 15.02 -23.73
N ALA A 252 -4.84 14.40 -24.11
CA ALA A 252 -5.33 13.14 -23.52
C ALA A 252 -4.31 12.01 -23.62
N LEU A 253 -3.36 12.04 -24.56
CA LEU A 253 -2.25 11.07 -24.65
C LEU A 253 -1.33 11.11 -23.42
N TRP A 254 -1.31 12.20 -22.66
CA TRP A 254 -0.56 12.30 -21.41
C TRP A 254 -1.28 11.68 -20.20
N LEU A 255 -2.47 11.13 -20.38
CA LEU A 255 -3.26 10.50 -19.33
C LEU A 255 -2.49 9.43 -18.53
N PRO A 256 -1.65 8.57 -19.14
CA PRO A 256 -0.86 7.58 -18.39
C PRO A 256 0.05 8.19 -17.33
N VAL A 257 0.52 9.44 -17.52
CA VAL A 257 1.37 10.18 -16.58
C VAL A 257 0.63 10.45 -15.25
N TYR A 258 -0.70 10.51 -15.27
CA TYR A 258 -1.55 10.66 -14.09
C TYR A 258 -2.16 9.34 -13.61
N ILE A 259 -2.46 8.39 -14.51
CA ILE A 259 -2.99 7.06 -14.12
C ILE A 259 -1.97 6.27 -13.29
N VAL A 260 -0.70 6.27 -13.68
CA VAL A 260 0.32 5.49 -12.94
C VAL A 260 0.46 5.95 -11.49
N PRO A 261 0.69 7.23 -11.18
CA PRO A 261 0.73 7.67 -9.80
C PRO A 261 -0.62 7.53 -9.08
N GLN A 262 -1.75 7.62 -9.75
CA GLN A 262 -3.06 7.31 -9.19
C GLN A 262 -3.16 5.86 -8.70
N VAL A 263 -2.71 4.91 -9.51
CA VAL A 263 -2.67 3.48 -9.13
C VAL A 263 -1.76 3.25 -7.94
N LEU A 264 -0.56 3.84 -7.93
CA LEU A 264 0.38 3.75 -6.81
C LEU A 264 -0.20 4.34 -5.51
N LEU A 265 -0.79 5.52 -5.60
CA LEU A 265 -1.48 6.17 -4.49
C LEU A 265 -2.58 5.27 -3.92
N THR A 266 -3.45 4.78 -4.80
CA THR A 266 -4.59 3.95 -4.40
C THR A 266 -4.13 2.63 -3.78
N MET A 267 -3.12 1.96 -4.36
CA MET A 267 -2.53 0.75 -3.76
C MET A 267 -1.95 1.01 -2.38
N GLY A 268 -1.22 2.12 -2.21
CA GLY A 268 -0.64 2.48 -0.92
C GLY A 268 -1.69 2.68 0.17
N VAL A 269 -2.75 3.44 -0.13
CA VAL A 269 -3.88 3.63 0.79
C VAL A 269 -4.64 2.32 1.02
N ALA A 270 -4.84 1.50 -0.02
CA ALA A 270 -5.51 0.21 0.08
C ALA A 270 -4.74 -0.77 0.99
N TRP A 271 -3.41 -0.85 0.88
CA TRP A 271 -2.59 -1.63 1.81
C TRP A 271 -2.72 -1.14 3.24
N LEU A 272 -2.67 0.18 3.47
CA LEU A 272 -2.80 0.77 4.78
C LEU A 272 -4.15 0.44 5.42
N PHE A 273 -5.25 0.72 4.70
CA PHE A 273 -6.61 0.52 5.21
C PHE A 273 -6.96 -0.96 5.39
N SER A 274 -6.50 -1.83 4.49
CA SER A 274 -6.71 -3.27 4.64
C SER A 274 -5.96 -3.85 5.84
N ALA A 275 -4.74 -3.39 6.09
CA ALA A 275 -3.97 -3.85 7.25
C ALA A 275 -4.58 -3.38 8.58
N ILE A 276 -5.01 -2.11 8.66
CA ILE A 276 -5.66 -1.57 9.85
C ILE A 276 -7.04 -2.22 10.05
N GLY A 277 -7.79 -2.48 8.97
CA GLY A 277 -9.13 -3.08 9.02
C GLY A 277 -9.15 -4.51 9.59
N VAL A 278 -8.03 -5.24 9.59
CA VAL A 278 -7.92 -6.53 10.27
C VAL A 278 -8.05 -6.37 11.78
N TYR A 279 -7.44 -5.33 12.35
CA TYR A 279 -7.42 -5.07 13.79
C TYR A 279 -8.57 -4.19 14.25
N LEU A 280 -9.04 -3.28 13.39
CA LEU A 280 -10.08 -2.30 13.66
C LEU A 280 -11.26 -2.51 12.69
N ARG A 281 -12.23 -3.35 13.06
CA ARG A 281 -13.41 -3.66 12.23
C ARG A 281 -14.29 -2.43 11.99
N ASP A 282 -14.36 -1.52 12.95
CA ASP A 282 -15.13 -0.28 12.85
C ASP A 282 -14.63 0.65 11.74
N LEU A 283 -13.39 0.43 11.26
CA LEU A 283 -12.85 1.17 10.12
C LEU A 283 -13.73 1.02 8.87
N ILE A 284 -14.44 -0.11 8.71
CA ILE A 284 -15.38 -0.32 7.58
C ILE A 284 -16.47 0.75 7.59
N GLN A 285 -17.02 1.05 8.78
CA GLN A 285 -18.08 2.05 8.93
C GLN A 285 -17.55 3.49 8.77
N VAL A 286 -16.42 3.78 9.42
CA VAL A 286 -15.78 5.10 9.37
C VAL A 286 -15.29 5.44 7.96
N ASN A 287 -14.85 4.43 7.19
CA ASN A 287 -14.30 4.61 5.86
C ASN A 287 -15.31 5.24 4.87
N GLY A 288 -16.59 4.85 4.95
CA GLY A 288 -17.64 5.45 4.12
C GLY A 288 -17.78 6.96 4.38
N PHE A 289 -17.76 7.36 5.66
CA PHE A 289 -17.77 8.77 6.05
C PHE A 289 -16.51 9.51 5.56
N LEU A 290 -15.33 8.91 5.74
CA LEU A 290 -14.06 9.50 5.27
C LEU A 290 -14.06 9.72 3.75
N LEU A 291 -14.55 8.76 2.97
CA LEU A 291 -14.67 8.91 1.53
C LEU A 291 -15.62 10.04 1.15
N THR A 292 -16.77 10.13 1.81
CA THR A 292 -17.73 11.23 1.59
C THR A 292 -17.10 12.58 1.93
N LEU A 293 -16.40 12.67 3.05
CA LEU A 293 -15.70 13.89 3.47
C LEU A 293 -14.65 14.31 2.44
N VAL A 294 -13.79 13.37 2.01
CA VAL A 294 -12.73 13.64 1.01
C VAL A 294 -13.34 14.06 -0.34
N PHE A 295 -14.46 13.45 -0.74
CA PHE A 295 -15.18 13.81 -1.95
C PHE A 295 -15.62 15.28 -1.94
N PHE A 296 -16.29 15.71 -0.88
CA PHE A 296 -16.76 17.09 -0.76
C PHE A 296 -15.64 18.09 -0.46
N LEU A 297 -14.56 17.67 0.19
CA LEU A 297 -13.38 18.53 0.32
C LEU A 297 -12.63 18.72 -1.00
N THR A 298 -12.69 17.73 -1.90
CA THR A 298 -12.10 17.87 -3.24
C THR A 298 -13.07 18.61 -4.14
N PRO A 299 -12.68 19.70 -4.82
CA PRO A 299 -13.58 20.49 -5.68
C PRO A 299 -13.93 19.73 -6.97
N ILE A 300 -14.69 18.63 -6.83
CA ILE A 300 -15.23 17.83 -7.93
C ILE A 300 -16.54 18.43 -8.43
N CYS A 301 -17.46 18.76 -7.49
CA CYS A 301 -18.82 19.22 -7.80
C CYS A 301 -18.96 20.74 -7.88
N TYR A 302 -17.94 21.49 -7.50
CA TYR A 302 -17.98 22.96 -7.44
C TYR A 302 -16.64 23.56 -7.90
N PRO A 303 -16.63 24.82 -8.34
CA PRO A 303 -15.41 25.49 -8.78
C PRO A 303 -14.50 25.85 -7.60
N GLN A 304 -13.20 25.92 -7.86
CA GLN A 304 -12.19 26.28 -6.84
C GLN A 304 -12.47 27.66 -6.22
N ALA A 305 -13.02 28.60 -7.00
CA ALA A 305 -13.35 29.93 -6.54
C ALA A 305 -14.41 29.96 -5.41
N SER A 306 -15.18 28.90 -5.25
CA SER A 306 -16.18 28.79 -4.16
C SER A 306 -15.57 28.37 -2.84
N LEU A 307 -14.28 28.00 -2.81
CA LEU A 307 -13.60 27.58 -1.59
C LEU A 307 -13.21 28.79 -0.73
N PRO A 308 -13.39 28.70 0.62
CA PRO A 308 -12.86 29.69 1.52
C PRO A 308 -11.34 29.83 1.41
N ALA A 309 -10.80 31.04 1.49
CA ALA A 309 -9.37 31.31 1.33
C ALA A 309 -8.49 30.49 2.32
N TRP A 310 -8.98 30.23 3.53
CA TRP A 310 -8.25 29.44 4.54
C TRP A 310 -8.15 27.95 4.19
N ALA A 311 -9.12 27.40 3.46
CA ALA A 311 -9.13 25.97 3.07
C ALA A 311 -8.22 25.68 1.89
N TRP A 312 -8.01 26.64 1.00
CA TRP A 312 -7.26 26.48 -0.23
C TRP A 312 -5.82 25.97 -0.02
N PRO A 313 -4.99 26.51 0.91
CA PRO A 313 -3.62 26.03 1.11
C PRO A 313 -3.52 24.54 1.51
N VAL A 314 -4.56 24.01 2.14
CA VAL A 314 -4.63 22.58 2.55
C VAL A 314 -5.06 21.74 1.35
N LEU A 315 -6.14 22.12 0.68
CA LEU A 315 -6.76 21.32 -0.40
C LEU A 315 -5.87 21.24 -1.63
N GLN A 316 -5.19 22.32 -2.00
CA GLN A 316 -4.24 22.32 -3.12
C GLN A 316 -3.07 21.34 -2.94
N ARG A 317 -2.75 20.94 -1.68
CA ARG A 317 -1.73 19.92 -1.38
C ARG A 317 -2.27 18.50 -1.43
N SER A 318 -3.59 18.32 -1.46
CA SER A 318 -4.20 16.99 -1.53
C SER A 318 -3.78 16.27 -2.82
N PRO A 319 -3.27 15.03 -2.72
CA PRO A 319 -2.90 14.25 -3.90
C PRO A 319 -4.11 13.94 -4.80
N ILE A 320 -5.29 13.75 -4.21
CA ILE A 320 -6.53 13.49 -4.96
C ILE A 320 -6.96 14.74 -5.74
N TYR A 321 -6.89 15.92 -5.11
CA TYR A 321 -7.15 17.18 -5.82
C TYR A 321 -6.22 17.36 -7.02
N LYS A 322 -4.92 17.08 -6.85
CA LYS A 322 -3.95 17.21 -7.94
C LYS A 322 -4.21 16.24 -9.10
N LEU A 323 -4.68 15.04 -8.81
CA LEU A 323 -5.12 14.09 -9.84
C LEU A 323 -6.33 14.65 -10.60
N VAL A 324 -7.38 15.09 -9.88
CA VAL A 324 -8.56 15.72 -10.50
C VAL A 324 -8.19 16.90 -11.37
N TYR A 325 -7.32 17.78 -10.88
CA TYR A 325 -6.82 18.92 -11.62
C TYR A 325 -6.06 18.51 -12.89
N GLY A 326 -5.18 17.52 -12.79
CA GLY A 326 -4.42 16.98 -13.93
C GLY A 326 -5.33 16.43 -15.04
N TYR A 327 -6.37 15.68 -14.69
CA TYR A 327 -7.36 15.21 -15.67
C TYR A 327 -8.08 16.37 -16.35
N ARG A 328 -8.47 17.41 -15.60
CA ARG A 328 -9.13 18.61 -16.17
C ARG A 328 -8.23 19.38 -17.11
N MET A 329 -6.96 19.57 -16.77
CA MET A 329 -5.99 20.19 -17.66
C MET A 329 -5.91 19.49 -19.02
N LEU A 330 -5.86 18.14 -19.01
CA LEU A 330 -5.74 17.35 -20.23
C LEU A 330 -7.02 17.39 -21.09
N PHE A 331 -8.19 17.25 -20.46
CA PHE A 331 -9.44 17.07 -21.20
C PHE A 331 -10.23 18.35 -21.45
N LEU A 332 -10.11 19.35 -20.58
CA LEU A 332 -10.95 20.55 -20.64
C LEU A 332 -10.17 21.81 -21.01
N GLU A 333 -8.96 21.97 -20.48
CA GLU A 333 -8.15 23.15 -20.71
C GLU A 333 -7.24 23.00 -21.94
N ASN A 334 -7.20 21.79 -22.56
CA ASN A 334 -6.32 21.46 -23.69
C ASN A 334 -4.86 21.90 -23.43
N SER A 335 -4.41 21.76 -22.20
CA SER A 335 -3.07 22.13 -21.77
C SER A 335 -2.27 20.88 -21.43
N GLY A 336 -1.01 20.89 -21.84
CA GLY A 336 -0.09 19.80 -21.50
C GLY A 336 0.14 19.70 -19.99
N PRO A 337 0.79 18.61 -19.53
CA PRO A 337 1.01 18.38 -18.11
C PRO A 337 1.89 19.47 -17.49
N ALA A 338 1.42 20.07 -16.40
CA ALA A 338 2.24 20.95 -15.58
C ALA A 338 3.28 20.11 -14.82
N TRP A 339 4.50 20.00 -15.34
CA TRP A 339 5.51 19.05 -14.85
C TRP A 339 5.84 19.19 -13.36
N GLN A 340 5.74 20.39 -12.79
CA GLN A 340 5.91 20.61 -11.36
C GLN A 340 4.79 19.93 -10.55
N GLU A 341 3.54 20.01 -11.02
CA GLU A 341 2.41 19.37 -10.36
C GLU A 341 2.45 17.85 -10.57
N VAL A 342 2.84 17.38 -11.75
CA VAL A 342 3.10 15.97 -12.02
C VAL A 342 4.14 15.42 -11.05
N ALA A 343 5.29 16.10 -10.90
CA ALA A 343 6.34 15.65 -9.97
C ALA A 343 5.84 15.56 -8.53
N ARG A 344 5.00 16.51 -8.09
CA ARG A 344 4.38 16.48 -6.75
C ARG A 344 3.42 15.28 -6.59
N VAL A 345 2.59 15.01 -7.61
CA VAL A 345 1.68 13.84 -7.59
C VAL A 345 2.48 12.54 -7.49
N TRP A 346 3.54 12.39 -8.29
CA TRP A 346 4.41 11.23 -8.24
C TRP A 346 5.10 11.08 -6.90
N LEU A 347 5.60 12.16 -6.31
CA LEU A 347 6.22 12.15 -4.98
C LEU A 347 5.24 11.67 -3.91
N TYR A 348 4.02 12.22 -3.88
CA TYR A 348 3.00 11.79 -2.92
C TYR A 348 2.57 10.34 -3.14
N ALA A 349 2.38 9.94 -4.40
CA ALA A 349 2.00 8.58 -4.74
C ALA A 349 3.05 7.56 -4.30
N LEU A 350 4.33 7.80 -4.59
CA LEU A 350 5.42 6.93 -4.18
C LEU A 350 5.56 6.89 -2.65
N LEU A 351 5.48 8.03 -1.98
CA LEU A 351 5.57 8.11 -0.52
C LEU A 351 4.47 7.29 0.14
N ILE A 352 3.22 7.48 -0.30
CA ILE A 352 2.06 6.76 0.26
C ILE A 352 2.12 5.27 -0.11
N PHE A 353 2.58 4.92 -1.31
CA PHE A 353 2.78 3.55 -1.75
C PHE A 353 3.74 2.78 -0.84
N TYR A 354 4.90 3.34 -0.56
CA TYR A 354 5.90 2.69 0.29
C TYR A 354 5.52 2.69 1.77
N ILE A 355 4.91 3.77 2.27
CA ILE A 355 4.40 3.80 3.66
C ILE A 355 3.30 2.76 3.84
N GLY A 356 2.32 2.71 2.93
CA GLY A 356 1.21 1.76 2.98
C GLY A 356 1.72 0.32 2.97
N TYR A 357 2.64 0.00 2.06
CA TYR A 357 3.26 -1.32 2.01
C TYR A 357 4.06 -1.66 3.26
N ALA A 358 4.86 -0.73 3.80
CA ALA A 358 5.65 -0.94 5.01
C ALA A 358 4.76 -1.24 6.23
N VAL A 359 3.66 -0.50 6.40
CA VAL A 359 2.68 -0.75 7.46
C VAL A 359 1.99 -2.11 7.26
N PHE A 360 1.55 -2.42 6.03
CA PHE A 360 0.95 -3.70 5.70
C PHE A 360 1.89 -4.87 6.03
N ARG A 361 3.14 -4.80 5.58
CA ARG A 361 4.17 -5.81 5.84
C ARG A 361 4.39 -6.03 7.34
N LYS A 362 4.41 -4.94 8.12
CA LYS A 362 4.59 -5.00 9.57
C LYS A 362 3.41 -5.69 10.25
N LEU A 363 2.19 -5.28 9.89
CA LEU A 363 0.95 -5.78 10.51
C LEU A 363 0.56 -7.18 10.04
N LYS A 364 0.92 -7.57 8.81
CA LYS A 364 0.61 -8.89 8.23
C LYS A 364 1.02 -10.07 9.12
N LYS A 365 2.11 -9.91 9.89
CA LYS A 365 2.64 -10.97 10.76
C LYS A 365 1.62 -11.45 11.82
N GLY A 366 0.73 -10.58 12.29
CA GLY A 366 -0.29 -10.89 13.28
C GLY A 366 -1.69 -11.16 12.71
N PHE A 367 -1.87 -11.25 11.38
CA PHE A 367 -3.19 -11.43 10.79
C PHE A 367 -3.82 -12.77 11.18
N VAL A 368 -3.02 -13.83 11.22
CA VAL A 368 -3.50 -15.20 11.54
C VAL A 368 -3.96 -15.29 12.99
N ASP A 369 -3.34 -14.53 13.89
CA ASP A 369 -3.65 -14.54 15.33
C ASP A 369 -4.98 -13.81 15.64
N VAL A 370 -5.39 -12.87 14.78
CA VAL A 370 -6.59 -12.04 14.96
C VAL A 370 -7.81 -12.61 14.24
N MET A 371 -7.60 -13.45 13.23
CA MET A 371 -8.65 -14.05 12.38
C MET A 371 -9.01 -15.48 12.79
#